data_99979c496f2ad2b102eb913218df8c7d
#
_entry.id   99979c496f2ad2b102eb913218df8c7d
#
_cell.length_a   1.000
_cell.length_b   1.000
_cell.length_c   1.000
_cell.angle_alpha   90.00
_cell.angle_beta   90.00
_cell.angle_gamma   90.00
#
_symmetry.space_group_name_H-M   'P 1'
#
loop_
_entity.id
_entity.type
_entity.pdbx_description
1 polymer ?
#
loop_
_entity_poly.entity_id
_entity_poly.type
_entity_poly.pdbx_seq_one_letter_code
_entity_poly.pdbx_strand_id
1 'polypeptide(L)'
;MSINTTNSETNELLYGIIVPCYNEEKRLPYADFLKFAQAHPEVLLCFVNDGSKDNTLAVLNGLQLESPSNICVYPMPQNGGKAEAVRQGMLYVYQNFNLKLLGFLDADLATKPEEWLQMAEYKLKFPRFGAIVGSRIQRLGADINRDENRSLVSNIIKKCIRILLKASFQDTQCGAKIFQKNLIPFLFSQPFKTPWLFDVEIFLRLQQKFGKTTLQKGVLEFPLMHWTEVGDSRLKLRDTIKIPMQLLKLHYQYNISKKFTTKTGHSLFDAQNNITNLKKSMRQAAAFLF
;
A
#
# COMPACT_ATOMS: atom_id res chain seq x y z
N MET A 1 48.01 -15.53 -25.40
CA MET A 1 47.13 -15.88 -24.25
C MET A 1 46.22 -14.71 -24.01
N SER A 2 44.99 -14.80 -24.52
CA SER A 2 43.98 -13.75 -24.40
C SER A 2 43.21 -14.00 -23.09
N ILE A 3 43.28 -13.07 -22.16
CA ILE A 3 42.56 -13.12 -20.91
C ILE A 3 41.13 -12.75 -21.25
N ASN A 4 40.24 -13.74 -21.25
CA ASN A 4 38.79 -13.50 -21.27
C ASN A 4 38.40 -12.86 -19.92
N THR A 5 38.25 -11.56 -19.91
CA THR A 5 37.51 -10.86 -18.86
C THR A 5 36.03 -11.21 -19.01
N THR A 6 35.55 -12.16 -18.23
CA THR A 6 34.13 -12.37 -18.01
C THR A 6 33.59 -11.11 -17.37
N ASN A 7 32.89 -10.28 -18.18
CA ASN A 7 32.03 -9.25 -17.68
C ASN A 7 30.93 -9.93 -16.83
N SER A 8 31.04 -9.91 -15.53
CA SER A 8 29.94 -10.13 -14.66
C SER A 8 29.00 -8.93 -14.87
N GLU A 9 27.97 -9.07 -15.71
CA GLU A 9 26.86 -8.15 -15.77
C GLU A 9 26.25 -8.11 -14.36
N THR A 10 26.61 -7.12 -13.58
CA THR A 10 25.91 -6.81 -12.35
C THR A 10 24.52 -6.34 -12.78
N ASN A 11 23.53 -7.23 -12.70
CA ASN A 11 22.13 -6.88 -12.98
C ASN A 11 21.75 -5.66 -12.14
N GLU A 12 21.52 -4.53 -12.81
CA GLU A 12 21.14 -3.29 -12.15
C GLU A 12 19.76 -3.46 -11.52
N LEU A 13 19.64 -3.25 -10.22
CA LEU A 13 18.36 -3.23 -9.54
C LEU A 13 17.49 -2.08 -10.07
N LEU A 14 16.32 -2.39 -10.58
CA LEU A 14 15.40 -1.42 -11.17
C LEU A 14 14.18 -1.13 -10.28
N TYR A 15 13.70 -2.13 -9.55
CA TYR A 15 12.46 -2.11 -8.80
C TYR A 15 12.68 -2.49 -7.35
N GLY A 16 11.89 -1.92 -6.43
CA GLY A 16 11.90 -2.30 -5.03
C GLY A 16 10.50 -2.64 -4.53
N ILE A 17 10.36 -3.82 -3.97
CA ILE A 17 9.13 -4.31 -3.33
C ILE A 17 9.33 -4.41 -1.84
N ILE A 18 8.60 -3.63 -1.06
CA ILE A 18 8.58 -3.73 0.38
C ILE A 18 7.51 -4.75 0.79
N VAL A 19 7.90 -5.73 1.60
CA VAL A 19 7.03 -6.81 2.09
C VAL A 19 6.98 -6.73 3.63
N PRO A 20 5.91 -6.16 4.22
CA PRO A 20 5.77 -6.07 5.67
C PRO A 20 5.40 -7.43 6.26
N CYS A 21 6.20 -7.90 7.23
CA CYS A 21 6.05 -9.20 7.88
C CYS A 21 5.88 -9.05 9.39
N TYR A 22 4.86 -9.71 9.98
CA TYR A 22 4.65 -9.79 11.41
C TYR A 22 4.08 -11.14 11.80
N ASN A 23 4.85 -11.94 12.57
CA ASN A 23 4.51 -13.30 12.95
C ASN A 23 4.11 -14.17 11.73
N GLU A 24 5.03 -14.26 10.77
CA GLU A 24 4.87 -15.00 9.52
C GLU A 24 5.69 -16.30 9.46
N GLU A 25 6.33 -16.72 10.57
CA GLU A 25 7.20 -17.90 10.63
C GLU A 25 6.61 -19.12 9.88
N LYS A 26 5.30 -19.38 10.09
CA LYS A 26 4.62 -20.57 9.54
C LYS A 26 3.83 -20.29 8.27
N ARG A 27 3.69 -19.04 7.86
CA ARG A 27 2.78 -18.66 6.78
C ARG A 27 3.45 -17.98 5.60
N LEU A 28 4.70 -17.54 5.78
CA LEU A 28 5.44 -16.90 4.69
C LEU A 28 5.61 -17.91 3.55
N PRO A 29 5.19 -17.58 2.32
CA PRO A 29 5.44 -18.42 1.15
C PRO A 29 6.92 -18.33 0.72
N TYR A 30 7.80 -18.93 1.53
CA TYR A 30 9.26 -18.84 1.40
C TYR A 30 9.75 -19.23 0.02
N ALA A 31 9.31 -20.40 -0.45
CA ALA A 31 9.75 -20.96 -1.74
C ALA A 31 9.34 -20.07 -2.92
N ASP A 32 8.13 -19.46 -2.85
CA ASP A 32 7.63 -18.60 -3.92
C ASP A 32 8.42 -17.28 -3.98
N PHE A 33 8.72 -16.67 -2.83
CA PHE A 33 9.55 -15.47 -2.79
C PHE A 33 10.99 -15.74 -3.27
N LEU A 34 11.58 -16.86 -2.86
CA LEU A 34 12.92 -17.23 -3.29
C LEU A 34 12.96 -17.48 -4.80
N LYS A 35 12.00 -18.25 -5.33
CA LYS A 35 11.88 -18.53 -6.76
C LYS A 35 11.74 -17.22 -7.56
N PHE A 36 10.91 -16.31 -7.10
CA PHE A 36 10.71 -15.01 -7.73
C PHE A 36 12.02 -14.20 -7.72
N ALA A 37 12.71 -14.10 -6.58
CA ALA A 37 13.98 -13.37 -6.46
C ALA A 37 15.06 -13.91 -7.40
N GLN A 38 15.18 -15.24 -7.50
CA GLN A 38 16.13 -15.90 -8.40
C GLN A 38 15.81 -15.67 -9.88
N ALA A 39 14.51 -15.61 -10.23
CA ALA A 39 14.07 -15.37 -11.60
C ALA A 39 14.15 -13.89 -12.02
N HIS A 40 14.14 -12.96 -11.06
CA HIS A 40 14.07 -11.51 -11.30
C HIS A 40 15.15 -10.75 -10.53
N PRO A 41 16.42 -10.88 -10.91
CA PRO A 41 17.55 -10.25 -10.22
C PRO A 41 17.51 -8.71 -10.27
N GLU A 42 16.72 -8.12 -11.18
CA GLU A 42 16.47 -6.68 -11.26
C GLU A 42 15.50 -6.14 -10.20
N VAL A 43 14.86 -7.03 -9.41
CA VAL A 43 13.86 -6.68 -8.39
C VAL A 43 14.45 -6.89 -7.00
N LEU A 44 14.56 -5.82 -6.22
CA LEU A 44 14.88 -5.89 -4.81
C LEU A 44 13.63 -6.26 -4.00
N LEU A 45 13.66 -7.36 -3.24
CA LEU A 45 12.69 -7.67 -2.20
C LEU A 45 13.21 -7.19 -0.85
N CYS A 46 12.53 -6.24 -0.23
CA CYS A 46 12.85 -5.76 1.11
C CYS A 46 11.80 -6.27 2.10
N PHE A 47 12.14 -7.29 2.86
CA PHE A 47 11.30 -7.80 3.93
C PHE A 47 11.45 -6.96 5.19
N VAL A 48 10.35 -6.40 5.67
CA VAL A 48 10.33 -5.61 6.90
C VAL A 48 9.76 -6.44 8.03
N ASN A 49 10.61 -6.87 8.96
CA ASN A 49 10.16 -7.54 10.17
C ASN A 49 9.61 -6.51 11.16
N ASP A 50 8.31 -6.45 11.32
CA ASP A 50 7.59 -5.49 12.18
C ASP A 50 7.59 -5.95 13.66
N GLY A 51 8.79 -6.16 14.22
CA GLY A 51 8.95 -6.57 15.61
C GLY A 51 8.21 -7.86 15.94
N SER A 52 8.36 -8.91 15.13
CA SER A 52 7.75 -10.23 15.34
C SER A 52 8.21 -10.86 16.65
N LYS A 53 7.34 -11.69 17.24
CA LYS A 53 7.59 -12.41 18.49
C LYS A 53 7.91 -13.90 18.28
N ASP A 54 7.77 -14.38 17.07
CA ASP A 54 8.11 -15.72 16.60
C ASP A 54 9.45 -15.71 15.82
N ASN A 55 9.80 -16.81 15.16
CA ASN A 55 11.04 -16.92 14.40
C ASN A 55 11.01 -16.26 13.01
N THR A 56 10.05 -15.35 12.74
CA THR A 56 9.94 -14.68 11.45
C THR A 56 11.26 -14.06 11.01
N LEU A 57 11.99 -13.37 11.92
CA LEU A 57 13.26 -12.75 11.57
C LEU A 57 14.30 -13.77 11.08
N ALA A 58 14.36 -14.94 11.70
CA ALA A 58 15.28 -16.02 11.29
C ALA A 58 14.93 -16.55 9.89
N VAL A 59 13.62 -16.71 9.60
CA VAL A 59 13.12 -17.13 8.29
C VAL A 59 13.50 -16.11 7.21
N LEU A 60 13.32 -14.82 7.48
CA LEU A 60 13.65 -13.75 6.54
C LEU A 60 15.16 -13.66 6.28
N ASN A 61 15.99 -13.82 7.33
CA ASN A 61 17.44 -13.86 7.18
C ASN A 61 17.88 -15.07 6.34
N GLY A 62 17.20 -16.21 6.44
CA GLY A 62 17.40 -17.37 5.58
C GLY A 62 17.20 -17.01 4.09
N LEU A 63 16.08 -16.35 3.75
CA LEU A 63 15.81 -15.85 2.39
C LEU A 63 16.93 -14.93 1.88
N GLN A 64 17.41 -14.01 2.72
CA GLN A 64 18.49 -13.10 2.36
C GLN A 64 19.79 -13.84 2.09
N LEU A 65 20.11 -14.88 2.86
CA LEU A 65 21.31 -15.69 2.65
C LEU A 65 21.28 -16.45 1.32
N GLU A 66 20.09 -16.90 0.88
CA GLU A 66 19.93 -17.64 -0.38
C GLU A 66 19.92 -16.74 -1.61
N SER A 67 19.60 -15.45 -1.49
CA SER A 67 19.61 -14.49 -2.60
C SER A 67 20.08 -13.09 -2.13
N PRO A 68 21.35 -12.95 -1.70
CA PRO A 68 21.88 -11.75 -1.05
C PRO A 68 21.99 -10.53 -2.00
N SER A 69 21.96 -10.75 -3.31
CA SER A 69 22.08 -9.69 -4.31
C SER A 69 20.81 -8.83 -4.42
N ASN A 70 19.63 -9.40 -4.14
CA ASN A 70 18.36 -8.75 -4.36
C ASN A 70 17.29 -9.06 -3.28
N ILE A 71 17.70 -9.65 -2.15
CA ILE A 71 16.88 -9.73 -0.95
C ILE A 71 17.56 -8.98 0.19
N CYS A 72 16.84 -8.09 0.86
CA CYS A 72 17.29 -7.45 2.08
C CYS A 72 16.24 -7.55 3.18
N VAL A 73 16.69 -7.57 4.44
CA VAL A 73 15.83 -7.62 5.62
C VAL A 73 16.01 -6.35 6.45
N TYR A 74 14.90 -5.69 6.77
CA TYR A 74 14.88 -4.54 7.66
C TYR A 74 14.14 -4.89 8.97
N PRO A 75 14.86 -5.11 10.07
CA PRO A 75 14.25 -5.42 11.36
C PRO A 75 13.84 -4.13 12.08
N MET A 76 12.55 -3.99 12.39
CA MET A 76 12.07 -2.92 13.27
C MET A 76 12.27 -3.34 14.75
N PRO A 77 12.64 -2.41 15.63
CA PRO A 77 12.92 -2.74 17.05
C PRO A 77 11.66 -3.15 17.83
N GLN A 78 10.49 -2.70 17.36
CA GLN A 78 9.20 -3.02 17.97
C GLN A 78 8.08 -2.99 16.91
N ASN A 79 6.96 -3.65 17.22
CA ASN A 79 5.80 -3.65 16.35
C ASN A 79 5.20 -2.24 16.21
N GLY A 80 5.18 -1.73 14.99
CA GLY A 80 4.58 -0.45 14.61
C GLY A 80 3.27 -0.61 13.83
N GLY A 81 2.94 -1.84 13.41
CA GLY A 81 1.84 -2.19 12.53
C GLY A 81 2.16 -2.00 11.05
N LYS A 82 1.35 -2.63 10.19
CA LYS A 82 1.58 -2.69 8.73
C LYS A 82 1.89 -1.33 8.11
N ALA A 83 1.15 -0.29 8.47
CA ALA A 83 1.34 1.06 7.95
C ALA A 83 2.75 1.60 8.22
N GLU A 84 3.25 1.40 9.44
CA GLU A 84 4.58 1.86 9.86
C GLU A 84 5.67 0.98 9.25
N ALA A 85 5.47 -0.34 9.17
CA ALA A 85 6.40 -1.26 8.51
C ALA A 85 6.59 -0.90 7.03
N VAL A 86 5.49 -0.66 6.31
CA VAL A 86 5.56 -0.19 4.91
C VAL A 86 6.30 1.15 4.85
N ARG A 87 5.97 2.11 5.72
CA ARG A 87 6.59 3.44 5.74
C ARG A 87 8.11 3.35 5.95
N GLN A 88 8.54 2.61 6.96
CA GLN A 88 9.95 2.44 7.27
C GLN A 88 10.72 1.72 6.15
N GLY A 89 10.15 0.64 5.60
CA GLY A 89 10.74 -0.07 4.47
C GLY A 89 10.88 0.80 3.22
N MET A 90 9.84 1.59 2.88
CA MET A 90 9.88 2.52 1.75
C MET A 90 10.99 3.57 1.91
N LEU A 91 11.16 4.13 3.11
CA LEU A 91 12.21 5.12 3.38
C LEU A 91 13.60 4.47 3.38
N TYR A 92 13.73 3.29 4.00
CA TYR A 92 15.00 2.55 4.03
C TYR A 92 15.49 2.23 2.62
N VAL A 93 14.62 1.66 1.78
CA VAL A 93 14.99 1.31 0.39
C VAL A 93 15.26 2.58 -0.44
N TYR A 94 14.45 3.64 -0.26
CA TYR A 94 14.68 4.91 -0.95
C TYR A 94 16.05 5.52 -0.65
N GLN A 95 16.52 5.42 0.60
CA GLN A 95 17.79 6.00 1.05
C GLN A 95 19.01 5.16 0.66
N ASN A 96 18.88 3.84 0.60
CA ASN A 96 20.02 2.92 0.45
C ASN A 96 20.18 2.32 -0.94
N PHE A 97 19.14 2.42 -1.82
CA PHE A 97 19.17 1.81 -3.15
C PHE A 97 18.79 2.79 -4.25
N ASN A 98 19.45 2.69 -5.38
CA ASN A 98 19.13 3.53 -6.54
C ASN A 98 18.18 2.82 -7.49
N LEU A 99 16.87 2.88 -7.19
CA LEU A 99 15.82 2.21 -7.94
C LEU A 99 14.96 3.21 -8.72
N LYS A 100 14.29 2.77 -9.78
CA LYS A 100 13.37 3.60 -10.60
C LYS A 100 11.99 3.67 -9.98
N LEU A 101 11.48 2.54 -9.52
CA LEU A 101 10.16 2.38 -8.93
C LEU A 101 10.25 1.68 -7.58
N LEU A 102 9.46 2.13 -6.63
CA LEU A 102 9.29 1.50 -5.32
C LEU A 102 7.82 1.27 -5.05
N GLY A 103 7.53 0.17 -4.36
CA GLY A 103 6.19 -0.13 -3.94
C GLY A 103 6.16 -1.16 -2.82
N PHE A 104 4.98 -1.66 -2.53
CA PHE A 104 4.81 -2.70 -1.52
C PHE A 104 3.86 -3.79 -1.99
N LEU A 105 4.00 -4.94 -1.37
CA LEU A 105 3.21 -6.13 -1.59
C LEU A 105 2.94 -6.82 -0.25
N ASP A 106 1.76 -7.41 -0.09
CA ASP A 106 1.44 -8.18 1.10
C ASP A 106 2.21 -9.50 1.15
N ALA A 107 2.62 -9.91 2.36
CA ALA A 107 3.46 -11.09 2.57
C ALA A 107 2.73 -12.42 2.29
N ASP A 108 1.40 -12.41 2.26
CA ASP A 108 0.57 -13.61 2.05
C ASP A 108 0.43 -14.04 0.58
N LEU A 109 0.99 -13.26 -0.35
CA LEU A 109 0.90 -13.45 -1.79
C LEU A 109 -0.54 -13.57 -2.33
N ALA A 110 -1.52 -12.97 -1.67
CA ALA A 110 -2.85 -12.80 -2.25
C ALA A 110 -2.79 -12.13 -3.63
N THR A 111 -1.82 -11.23 -3.83
CA THR A 111 -1.33 -10.77 -5.14
C THR A 111 0.07 -11.33 -5.34
N LYS A 112 0.32 -12.02 -6.45
CA LYS A 112 1.64 -12.57 -6.75
C LYS A 112 2.66 -11.49 -7.11
N PRO A 113 3.96 -11.66 -6.82
CA PRO A 113 5.00 -10.70 -7.17
C PRO A 113 5.13 -10.49 -8.69
N GLU A 114 4.81 -11.49 -9.50
CA GLU A 114 4.77 -11.38 -10.97
C GLU A 114 3.71 -10.37 -11.44
N GLU A 115 2.55 -10.34 -10.80
CA GLU A 115 1.50 -9.34 -11.09
C GLU A 115 2.01 -7.92 -10.73
N TRP A 116 2.72 -7.80 -9.60
CA TRP A 116 3.34 -6.55 -9.21
C TRP A 116 4.39 -6.09 -10.24
N LEU A 117 5.20 -7.02 -10.75
CA LEU A 117 6.22 -6.74 -11.78
C LEU A 117 5.55 -6.28 -13.08
N GLN A 118 4.47 -6.93 -13.53
CA GLN A 118 3.69 -6.48 -14.68
C GLN A 118 3.16 -5.05 -14.49
N MET A 119 2.69 -4.70 -13.29
CA MET A 119 2.29 -3.32 -12.96
C MET A 119 3.49 -2.35 -13.10
N ALA A 120 4.69 -2.75 -12.67
CA ALA A 120 5.89 -1.93 -12.74
C ALA A 120 6.34 -1.70 -14.18
N GLU A 121 6.34 -2.74 -15.00
CA GLU A 121 6.64 -2.65 -16.43
C GLU A 121 5.63 -1.75 -17.15
N TYR A 122 4.34 -1.92 -16.85
CA TYR A 122 3.30 -1.06 -17.39
C TYR A 122 3.54 0.40 -17.01
N LYS A 123 3.97 0.66 -15.76
CA LYS A 123 4.31 2.00 -15.29
C LYS A 123 5.45 2.63 -16.10
N LEU A 124 6.47 1.86 -16.47
CA LEU A 124 7.58 2.37 -17.30
C LEU A 124 7.11 2.73 -18.71
N LYS A 125 6.19 1.95 -19.30
CA LYS A 125 5.59 2.25 -20.62
C LYS A 125 4.72 3.50 -20.58
N PHE A 126 4.11 3.82 -19.43
CA PHE A 126 3.20 4.96 -19.27
C PHE A 126 3.67 5.90 -18.14
N PRO A 127 4.75 6.68 -18.36
CA PRO A 127 5.40 7.49 -17.33
C PRO A 127 4.52 8.61 -16.75
N ARG A 128 3.41 8.96 -17.43
CA ARG A 128 2.46 9.99 -16.99
C ARG A 128 1.83 9.72 -15.61
N PHE A 129 1.71 8.44 -15.22
CA PHE A 129 1.15 8.10 -13.92
C PHE A 129 2.25 8.19 -12.84
N GLY A 130 2.00 8.90 -11.77
CA GLY A 130 2.90 8.95 -10.60
C GLY A 130 2.83 7.70 -9.75
N ALA A 131 1.66 7.04 -9.73
CA ALA A 131 1.43 5.81 -8.99
C ALA A 131 0.57 4.83 -9.79
N ILE A 132 0.78 3.53 -9.56
CA ILE A 132 -0.12 2.45 -9.98
C ILE A 132 -0.55 1.66 -8.75
N VAL A 133 -1.83 1.34 -8.68
CA VAL A 133 -2.42 0.56 -7.60
C VAL A 133 -3.15 -0.64 -8.19
N GLY A 134 -2.95 -1.82 -7.62
CA GLY A 134 -3.68 -3.01 -8.00
C GLY A 134 -5.17 -2.85 -7.70
N SER A 135 -6.01 -3.44 -8.51
CA SER A 135 -7.46 -3.40 -8.32
C SER A 135 -8.05 -4.80 -8.50
N ARG A 136 -8.76 -5.26 -7.47
CA ARG A 136 -9.39 -6.58 -7.40
C ARG A 136 -10.81 -6.53 -7.96
N ILE A 137 -10.95 -6.00 -9.16
CA ILE A 137 -12.25 -5.91 -9.84
C ILE A 137 -12.51 -7.23 -10.55
N GLN A 138 -13.66 -7.84 -10.30
CA GLN A 138 -14.12 -8.99 -11.07
C GLN A 138 -14.41 -8.56 -12.51
N ARG A 139 -13.80 -9.27 -13.46
CA ARG A 139 -13.99 -9.09 -14.90
C ARG A 139 -13.82 -10.42 -15.62
N LEU A 140 -14.30 -10.51 -16.86
CA LEU A 140 -14.07 -11.69 -17.69
C LEU A 140 -12.58 -11.97 -17.85
N GLY A 141 -12.20 -13.23 -17.63
CA GLY A 141 -10.80 -13.69 -17.70
C GLY A 141 -9.93 -13.41 -16.48
N ALA A 142 -10.46 -12.78 -15.42
CA ALA A 142 -9.75 -12.62 -14.15
C ALA A 142 -10.27 -13.62 -13.11
N ASP A 143 -9.34 -14.23 -12.40
CA ASP A 143 -9.63 -15.10 -11.25
C ASP A 143 -9.48 -14.30 -9.95
N ILE A 144 -10.58 -13.71 -9.51
CA ILE A 144 -10.65 -12.91 -8.29
C ILE A 144 -11.57 -13.62 -7.30
N ASN A 145 -10.95 -14.32 -6.37
CA ASN A 145 -11.67 -15.13 -5.38
C ASN A 145 -11.85 -14.35 -4.06
N ARG A 146 -13.11 -13.99 -3.73
CA ARG A 146 -13.49 -13.23 -2.53
C ARG A 146 -14.56 -13.97 -1.74
N ASP A 147 -14.49 -13.85 -0.42
CA ASP A 147 -15.58 -14.28 0.47
C ASP A 147 -16.80 -13.34 0.30
N GLU A 148 -17.93 -13.92 -0.15
CA GLU A 148 -19.18 -13.19 -0.43
C GLU A 148 -19.79 -12.56 0.81
N ASN A 149 -19.60 -13.16 1.99
CA ASN A 149 -20.20 -12.69 3.25
C ASN A 149 -19.64 -11.31 3.74
N ARG A 150 -18.51 -10.86 3.20
CA ARG A 150 -17.88 -9.56 3.52
C ARG A 150 -18.38 -8.40 2.65
N SER A 151 -19.27 -8.63 1.72
CA SER A 151 -19.58 -7.67 0.65
C SER A 151 -20.28 -6.40 1.15
N LEU A 152 -21.23 -6.48 2.08
CA LEU A 152 -22.06 -5.33 2.52
C LEU A 152 -21.25 -4.27 3.28
N VAL A 153 -20.53 -4.66 4.34
CA VAL A 153 -19.70 -3.73 5.14
C VAL A 153 -18.59 -3.12 4.27
N SER A 154 -17.96 -3.95 3.41
CA SER A 154 -16.95 -3.50 2.46
C SER A 154 -17.50 -2.46 1.49
N ASN A 155 -18.72 -2.61 0.99
CA ASN A 155 -19.34 -1.68 0.05
C ASN A 155 -19.66 -0.31 0.69
N ILE A 156 -20.10 -0.32 1.95
CA ILE A 156 -20.33 0.92 2.72
C ILE A 156 -19.00 1.66 2.92
N ILE A 157 -17.95 0.96 3.35
CA ILE A 157 -16.62 1.53 3.54
C ILE A 157 -16.09 2.12 2.22
N LYS A 158 -16.21 1.39 1.11
CA LYS A 158 -15.82 1.88 -0.22
C LYS A 158 -16.57 3.16 -0.59
N LYS A 159 -17.89 3.23 -0.33
CA LYS A 159 -18.71 4.43 -0.58
C LYS A 159 -18.21 5.62 0.25
N CYS A 160 -17.93 5.42 1.53
CA CYS A 160 -17.38 6.46 2.41
C CYS A 160 -15.98 6.93 1.92
N ILE A 161 -15.12 6.02 1.47
CA ILE A 161 -13.80 6.35 0.93
C ILE A 161 -13.93 7.18 -0.36
N ARG A 162 -14.84 6.81 -1.28
CA ARG A 162 -15.09 7.58 -2.51
C ARG A 162 -15.57 9.01 -2.20
N ILE A 163 -16.45 9.16 -1.22
CA ILE A 163 -16.90 10.49 -0.75
C ILE A 163 -15.72 11.28 -0.17
N LEU A 164 -14.87 10.63 0.65
CA LEU A 164 -13.71 11.26 1.26
C LEU A 164 -12.70 11.72 0.21
N LEU A 165 -12.37 10.87 -0.74
CA LEU A 165 -11.42 11.16 -1.81
C LEU A 165 -12.00 12.07 -2.90
N LYS A 166 -13.34 12.15 -3.03
CA LYS A 166 -14.01 12.81 -4.17
C LYS A 166 -13.47 12.31 -5.53
N ALA A 167 -13.20 11.01 -5.61
CA ALA A 167 -12.62 10.35 -6.76
C ALA A 167 -13.18 8.93 -6.90
N SER A 168 -13.35 8.46 -8.14
CA SER A 168 -14.02 7.18 -8.43
C SER A 168 -13.04 6.01 -8.53
N PHE A 169 -12.23 5.80 -7.47
CA PHE A 169 -11.41 4.59 -7.38
C PHE A 169 -12.27 3.39 -6.94
N GLN A 170 -12.03 2.24 -7.57
CA GLN A 170 -12.77 1.00 -7.30
C GLN A 170 -12.17 0.23 -6.12
N ASP A 171 -10.83 0.22 -6.02
CA ASP A 171 -10.10 -0.50 -4.98
C ASP A 171 -8.90 0.28 -4.46
N THR A 172 -9.09 1.03 -3.38
CA THR A 172 -8.00 1.78 -2.74
C THR A 172 -7.19 0.96 -1.75
N GLN A 173 -7.67 -0.24 -1.37
CA GLN A 173 -7.11 -1.05 -0.29
C GLN A 173 -6.42 -2.33 -0.78
N CYS A 174 -6.13 -2.45 -2.09
CA CYS A 174 -5.31 -3.54 -2.59
C CYS A 174 -3.88 -3.43 -2.04
N GLY A 175 -3.32 -4.55 -1.57
CA GLY A 175 -1.98 -4.63 -0.98
C GLY A 175 -0.83 -4.51 -1.98
N ALA A 176 -1.12 -4.29 -3.27
CA ALA A 176 -0.11 -4.08 -4.31
C ALA A 176 -0.14 -2.64 -4.81
N LYS A 177 0.92 -1.87 -4.57
CA LYS A 177 1.04 -0.47 -5.00
C LYS A 177 2.46 -0.13 -5.42
N ILE A 178 2.58 0.74 -6.42
CA ILE A 178 3.85 1.19 -7.00
C ILE A 178 3.85 2.71 -7.12
N PHE A 179 4.99 3.32 -6.82
CA PHE A 179 5.18 4.76 -6.86
C PHE A 179 6.47 5.11 -7.62
N GLN A 180 6.47 6.25 -8.28
CA GLN A 180 7.71 6.85 -8.76
C GLN A 180 8.60 7.21 -7.57
N LYS A 181 9.92 7.02 -7.71
CA LYS A 181 10.92 7.30 -6.67
C LYS A 181 10.78 8.68 -6.04
N ASN A 182 10.53 9.70 -6.85
CA ASN A 182 10.40 11.10 -6.40
C ASN A 182 9.17 11.38 -5.52
N LEU A 183 8.20 10.46 -5.46
CA LEU A 183 7.03 10.57 -4.60
C LEU A 183 7.28 10.02 -3.19
N ILE A 184 8.30 9.18 -3.01
CA ILE A 184 8.54 8.47 -1.75
C ILE A 184 8.73 9.42 -0.57
N PRO A 185 9.61 10.45 -0.62
CA PRO A 185 9.75 11.39 0.48
C PRO A 185 8.44 12.10 0.83
N PHE A 186 7.67 12.48 -0.17
CA PHE A 186 6.39 13.14 0.04
C PHE A 186 5.34 12.24 0.68
N LEU A 187 5.27 10.98 0.26
CA LEU A 187 4.25 10.04 0.73
C LEU A 187 4.58 9.41 2.09
N PHE A 188 5.87 9.17 2.38
CA PHE A 188 6.28 8.32 3.48
C PHE A 188 7.13 9.03 4.55
N SER A 189 7.57 10.29 4.38
CA SER A 189 8.37 11.01 5.40
C SER A 189 7.62 11.16 6.73
N GLN A 190 6.33 11.40 6.69
CA GLN A 190 5.52 11.58 7.89
C GLN A 190 4.77 10.28 8.26
N PRO A 191 4.67 9.92 9.55
CA PRO A 191 3.87 8.79 10.00
C PRO A 191 2.42 8.89 9.51
N PHE A 192 1.81 7.74 9.26
CA PHE A 192 0.39 7.67 8.91
C PHE A 192 -0.49 7.97 10.12
N LYS A 193 -1.61 8.64 9.89
CA LYS A 193 -2.55 9.02 10.96
C LYS A 193 -3.45 7.88 11.40
N THR A 194 -3.56 6.86 10.55
CA THR A 194 -4.41 5.70 10.80
C THR A 194 -3.68 4.40 10.44
N PRO A 195 -3.74 3.37 11.31
CA PRO A 195 -3.06 2.10 11.04
C PRO A 195 -3.73 1.26 9.95
N TRP A 196 -5.07 1.33 9.80
CA TRP A 196 -5.82 0.49 8.86
C TRP A 196 -6.17 1.17 7.55
N LEU A 197 -6.32 2.50 7.57
CA LEU A 197 -6.66 3.27 6.38
C LEU A 197 -5.46 4.03 5.81
N PHE A 198 -4.23 3.57 6.07
CA PHE A 198 -3.03 4.19 5.51
C PHE A 198 -3.03 4.15 3.97
N ASP A 199 -3.61 3.11 3.39
CA ASP A 199 -3.82 3.01 1.95
C ASP A 199 -4.65 4.19 1.41
N VAL A 200 -5.75 4.53 2.10
CA VAL A 200 -6.58 5.69 1.77
C VAL A 200 -5.83 7.00 2.02
N GLU A 201 -5.03 7.04 3.09
CA GLU A 201 -4.21 8.21 3.40
C GLU A 201 -3.15 8.47 2.31
N ILE A 202 -2.58 7.44 1.69
CA ILE A 202 -1.70 7.59 0.52
C ILE A 202 -2.43 8.34 -0.60
N PHE A 203 -3.66 7.98 -0.93
CA PHE A 203 -4.44 8.70 -1.94
C PHE A 203 -4.72 10.16 -1.54
N LEU A 204 -4.97 10.44 -0.27
CA LEU A 204 -5.14 11.81 0.22
C LEU A 204 -3.85 12.62 0.11
N ARG A 205 -2.70 12.02 0.39
CA ARG A 205 -1.39 12.65 0.19
C ARG A 205 -1.13 12.89 -1.31
N LEU A 206 -1.39 11.92 -2.18
CA LEU A 206 -1.31 12.10 -3.64
C LEU A 206 -2.25 13.22 -4.13
N GLN A 207 -3.47 13.29 -3.58
CA GLN A 207 -4.40 14.37 -3.89
C GLN A 207 -3.88 15.75 -3.48
N GLN A 208 -3.13 15.83 -2.38
CA GLN A 208 -2.45 17.08 -2.00
C GLN A 208 -1.32 17.45 -2.96
N LYS A 209 -0.60 16.44 -3.49
CA LYS A 209 0.51 16.67 -4.43
C LYS A 209 0.02 17.07 -5.82
N PHE A 210 -0.96 16.35 -6.35
CA PHE A 210 -1.42 16.52 -7.73
C PHE A 210 -2.66 17.41 -7.88
N GLY A 211 -3.40 17.65 -6.79
CA GLY A 211 -4.71 18.30 -6.84
C GLY A 211 -5.86 17.30 -7.05
N LYS A 212 -7.07 17.72 -6.68
CA LYS A 212 -8.26 16.84 -6.68
C LYS A 212 -8.66 16.38 -8.07
N THR A 213 -8.63 17.28 -9.03
CA THR A 213 -9.04 17.01 -10.43
C THR A 213 -8.00 16.21 -11.20
N THR A 214 -6.76 16.21 -10.77
CA THR A 214 -5.63 15.53 -11.41
C THR A 214 -5.29 14.20 -10.78
N LEU A 215 -5.84 13.88 -9.60
CA LEU A 215 -5.56 12.62 -8.92
C LEU A 215 -5.82 11.41 -9.82
N GLN A 216 -6.98 11.35 -10.48
CA GLN A 216 -7.34 10.25 -11.39
C GLN A 216 -6.48 10.20 -12.66
N LYS A 217 -5.84 11.32 -13.03
CA LYS A 217 -4.91 11.38 -14.16
C LYS A 217 -3.50 10.95 -13.77
N GLY A 218 -3.17 11.10 -12.47
CA GLY A 218 -1.84 10.79 -11.92
C GLY A 218 -1.74 9.40 -11.28
N VAL A 219 -2.87 8.73 -11.02
CA VAL A 219 -2.94 7.39 -10.40
C VAL A 219 -3.73 6.45 -11.30
N LEU A 220 -3.13 5.33 -11.67
CA LEU A 220 -3.78 4.28 -12.44
C LEU A 220 -4.23 3.15 -11.52
N GLU A 221 -5.48 2.72 -11.64
CA GLU A 221 -5.92 1.42 -11.12
C GLU A 221 -5.60 0.34 -12.17
N PHE A 222 -4.70 -0.57 -11.83
CA PHE A 222 -4.33 -1.70 -12.67
C PHE A 222 -5.16 -2.92 -12.27
N PRO A 223 -6.03 -3.43 -13.13
CA PRO A 223 -6.86 -4.57 -12.82
C PRO A 223 -6.00 -5.85 -12.76
N LEU A 224 -5.94 -6.48 -11.59
CA LEU A 224 -5.22 -7.74 -11.40
C LEU A 224 -5.90 -8.87 -12.17
N MET A 225 -5.09 -9.82 -12.66
CA MET A 225 -5.60 -11.04 -13.32
C MET A 225 -5.93 -12.12 -12.29
N HIS A 226 -5.10 -12.23 -11.23
CA HIS A 226 -5.26 -13.23 -10.20
C HIS A 226 -5.20 -12.56 -8.83
N TRP A 227 -6.15 -12.89 -7.99
CA TRP A 227 -6.14 -12.52 -6.59
C TRP A 227 -6.94 -13.55 -5.79
N THR A 228 -6.32 -14.12 -4.77
CA THR A 228 -6.98 -15.09 -3.91
C THR A 228 -6.88 -14.65 -2.47
N GLU A 229 -8.01 -14.63 -1.75
CA GLU A 229 -8.00 -14.33 -0.32
C GLU A 229 -7.28 -15.47 0.42
N VAL A 230 -6.16 -15.14 1.07
CA VAL A 230 -5.34 -16.11 1.80
C VAL A 230 -5.62 -15.99 3.29
N GLY A 231 -6.21 -17.03 3.87
CA GLY A 231 -6.38 -17.19 5.31
C GLY A 231 -7.34 -16.22 5.99
N ASP A 232 -7.39 -16.30 7.32
CA ASP A 232 -8.21 -15.43 8.15
C ASP A 232 -7.74 -13.98 8.09
N SER A 233 -8.67 -13.10 7.73
CA SER A 233 -8.42 -11.66 7.77
C SER A 233 -7.99 -11.25 9.18
N ARG A 234 -6.85 -10.55 9.28
CA ARG A 234 -6.38 -9.93 10.53
C ARG A 234 -7.31 -8.80 11.04
N LEU A 235 -8.29 -8.40 10.25
CA LEU A 235 -9.35 -7.46 10.65
C LEU A 235 -10.30 -8.15 11.63
N LYS A 236 -10.09 -7.90 12.92
CA LYS A 236 -11.04 -8.30 13.96
C LYS A 236 -12.27 -7.38 13.90
N LEU A 237 -13.43 -7.89 14.29
CA LEU A 237 -14.67 -7.09 14.39
C LEU A 237 -14.46 -5.75 15.12
N ARG A 238 -13.62 -5.76 16.18
CA ARG A 238 -13.24 -4.56 16.95
C ARG A 238 -12.57 -3.47 16.09
N ASP A 239 -11.85 -3.85 15.04
CA ASP A 239 -11.16 -2.90 14.18
C ASP A 239 -12.11 -2.30 13.14
N THR A 240 -13.10 -3.07 12.70
CA THR A 240 -14.15 -2.60 11.80
C THR A 240 -14.95 -1.45 12.43
N ILE A 241 -15.24 -1.52 13.74
CA ILE A 241 -15.94 -0.46 14.50
C ILE A 241 -15.11 0.84 14.53
N LYS A 242 -13.78 0.76 14.44
CA LYS A 242 -12.89 1.93 14.45
C LYS A 242 -12.78 2.62 13.08
N ILE A 243 -13.18 1.96 12.00
CA ILE A 243 -13.05 2.50 10.64
C ILE A 243 -13.77 3.85 10.46
N PRO A 244 -15.02 4.04 10.90
CA PRO A 244 -15.70 5.33 10.80
C PRO A 244 -14.94 6.46 11.51
N MET A 245 -14.38 6.20 12.69
CA MET A 245 -13.56 7.18 13.43
C MET A 245 -12.27 7.52 12.67
N GLN A 246 -11.63 6.52 12.06
CA GLN A 246 -10.44 6.76 11.24
C GLN A 246 -10.75 7.57 9.98
N LEU A 247 -11.88 7.31 9.32
CA LEU A 247 -12.34 8.11 8.18
C LEU A 247 -12.62 9.57 8.58
N LEU A 248 -13.24 9.80 9.73
CA LEU A 248 -13.44 11.15 10.28
C LEU A 248 -12.11 11.85 10.56
N LYS A 249 -11.17 11.17 11.18
CA LYS A 249 -9.82 11.69 11.44
C LYS A 249 -9.12 12.11 10.15
N LEU A 250 -9.17 11.26 9.12
CA LEU A 250 -8.61 11.58 7.80
C LEU A 250 -9.33 12.76 7.14
N HIS A 251 -10.67 12.78 7.21
CA HIS A 251 -11.44 13.90 6.65
C HIS A 251 -11.09 15.23 7.31
N TYR A 252 -11.02 15.26 8.64
CA TYR A 252 -10.60 16.45 9.38
C TYR A 252 -9.21 16.90 8.96
N GLN A 253 -8.24 15.98 9.02
CA GLN A 253 -6.83 16.28 8.73
C GLN A 253 -6.58 16.78 7.31
N TYR A 254 -7.24 16.18 6.31
CA TYR A 254 -6.91 16.40 4.91
C TYR A 254 -7.87 17.33 4.16
N ASN A 255 -9.12 17.45 4.62
CA ASN A 255 -10.12 18.25 3.94
C ASN A 255 -10.57 19.49 4.71
N ILE A 256 -10.47 19.51 6.04
CA ILE A 256 -10.93 20.63 6.89
C ILE A 256 -9.74 21.45 7.38
N SER A 257 -8.79 20.83 8.06
CA SER A 257 -7.66 21.54 8.72
C SER A 257 -6.88 22.46 7.77
N LYS A 258 -6.71 22.07 6.50
CA LYS A 258 -6.02 22.90 5.49
C LYS A 258 -6.84 24.06 4.94
N LYS A 259 -8.17 24.01 5.03
CA LYS A 259 -8.97 25.19 4.68
C LYS A 259 -8.75 26.35 5.65
N PHE A 260 -8.38 26.05 6.90
CA PHE A 260 -8.09 27.06 7.90
C PHE A 260 -6.70 27.70 7.75
N THR A 261 -5.71 26.97 7.25
CA THR A 261 -4.35 27.51 7.04
C THR A 261 -4.22 28.34 5.76
N THR A 262 -5.14 28.23 4.81
CA THR A 262 -5.11 29.00 3.55
C THR A 262 -6.08 30.20 3.51
N LYS A 263 -6.91 30.38 4.54
CA LYS A 263 -7.82 31.51 4.70
C LYS A 263 -7.71 32.09 6.10
N THR A 264 -6.68 32.87 6.35
CA THR A 264 -6.76 33.94 7.34
C THR A 264 -7.84 34.90 6.83
N GLY A 265 -9.06 34.73 7.31
CA GLY A 265 -10.06 35.75 7.11
C GLY A 265 -11.51 35.38 6.79
N HIS A 266 -12.06 34.17 7.00
CA HIS A 266 -13.53 34.04 7.11
C HIS A 266 -13.99 32.67 7.66
N SER A 267 -14.74 32.79 8.75
CA SER A 267 -15.84 31.99 9.31
C SER A 267 -15.54 30.59 9.89
N LEU A 268 -15.46 30.62 11.22
CA LEU A 268 -15.68 29.46 12.14
C LEU A 268 -17.08 28.80 11.95
N PHE A 269 -18.04 29.48 11.32
CA PHE A 269 -19.41 29.00 11.12
C PHE A 269 -19.56 27.83 10.14
N ASP A 270 -18.77 27.81 9.07
CA ASP A 270 -18.84 26.76 8.03
C ASP A 270 -18.25 25.41 8.48
N ALA A 271 -17.32 25.44 9.44
CA ALA A 271 -16.69 24.23 9.94
C ALA A 271 -17.65 23.42 10.83
N GLN A 272 -18.43 24.08 11.68
CA GLN A 272 -19.40 23.44 12.56
C GLN A 272 -20.55 22.81 11.77
N ASN A 273 -21.05 23.47 10.73
CA ASN A 273 -22.10 22.94 9.87
C ASN A 273 -21.63 21.72 9.05
N ASN A 274 -20.37 21.71 8.57
CA ASN A 274 -19.82 20.55 7.87
C ASN A 274 -19.60 19.35 8.79
N ILE A 275 -19.19 19.55 10.04
CA ILE A 275 -19.04 18.48 11.04
C ILE A 275 -20.40 17.91 11.42
N THR A 276 -21.42 18.77 11.58
CA THR A 276 -22.79 18.35 11.93
C THR A 276 -23.43 17.54 10.81
N ASN A 277 -23.27 17.97 9.55
CA ASN A 277 -23.76 17.24 8.38
C ASN A 277 -23.06 15.89 8.17
N LEU A 278 -21.75 15.82 8.44
CA LEU A 278 -20.99 14.57 8.35
C LEU A 278 -21.40 13.59 9.47
N LYS A 279 -21.56 14.09 10.72
CA LYS A 279 -22.07 13.29 11.85
C LYS A 279 -23.49 12.76 11.57
N LYS A 280 -24.36 13.55 10.93
CA LYS A 280 -25.70 13.14 10.54
C LYS A 280 -25.68 12.06 9.45
N SER A 281 -24.86 12.21 8.42
CA SER A 281 -24.68 11.22 7.36
C SER A 281 -24.08 9.91 7.89
N MET A 282 -23.14 9.99 8.84
CA MET A 282 -22.54 8.78 9.44
C MET A 282 -23.44 8.10 10.46
N ARG A 283 -24.30 8.85 11.19
CA ARG A 283 -25.34 8.25 12.03
C ARG A 283 -26.40 7.53 11.19
N GLN A 284 -26.75 8.07 10.02
CA GLN A 284 -27.64 7.37 9.09
C GLN A 284 -26.99 6.10 8.52
N ALA A 285 -25.69 6.13 8.20
CA ALA A 285 -24.96 4.94 7.78
C ALA A 285 -24.80 3.90 8.90
N ALA A 286 -24.60 4.34 10.15
CA ALA A 286 -24.54 3.44 11.31
C ALA A 286 -25.89 2.84 11.68
N ALA A 287 -27.01 3.58 11.52
CA ALA A 287 -28.35 3.08 11.75
C ALA A 287 -28.81 2.02 10.72
N PHE A 288 -28.10 1.87 9.60
CA PHE A 288 -28.29 0.77 8.64
C PHE A 288 -27.44 -0.48 8.96
N LEU A 289 -26.60 -0.41 10.00
CA LEU A 289 -25.69 -1.51 10.40
C LEU A 289 -26.17 -2.26 11.66
N PHE A 290 -27.27 -1.81 12.28
CA PHE A 290 -28.00 -2.43 13.38
C PHE A 290 -29.47 -2.54 12.99
#